data_04c8aa5f37a810895df66ab9778d0532
#
_entry.id   04c8aa5f37a810895df66ab9778d0532
#
_cell.length_a   1.000
_cell.length_b   1.000
_cell.length_c   1.000
_cell.angle_alpha   90.00
_cell.angle_beta   90.00
_cell.angle_gamma   90.00
#
_symmetry.space_group_name_H-M   'P 1'
#
loop_
_entity.id
_entity.type
_entity.pdbx_description
1 polymer ?
#
loop_
_entity_poly.entity_id
_entity_poly.type
_entity_poly.pdbx_seq_one_letter_code
_entity_poly.pdbx_strand_id
1 'polypeptide(L)'
;MRVLVVGSGSREHAITWKLAQSPSNPTLFVAPGNAGTAQIAENVPIGAEDIDSLIEYAKSNDIDLTVVGPEMPLASGIVDRFNEAGLLVFGPTQRAARIESSKIFAKQIMASAGVPTAASQHFDTSADAINYIESAEPPYVIKADGLAAGKGVIMAPEPADAISAIQDMMDNKAFGSSGGTALVEEWMTGQEVSVFAFVDGEYVSPMVAACDYKRIGDEDTGPNTGGMGSYSPPPFWNDELDEQVRRIIVEPVVKEMARIGSSYLGVLYAGLMLTESGPKVIEFNCRLGDPETQVILPRLQSDLLEIFHRAALGELKQIDVVWNDLACVGVVSASSGYPESYETGFEISGLDTIDPSSMVFHGGTKPTASSNPVTSGGRVLTVTGTGSTLAEASAVAYDNTSRIVFEGRYHRTDIAANLGDTTMALVAVLMGSSSDKDAMQETSDVLGQMGIEHVVEVMSAHRTPEKVKDYAESARDRGIELIIAGAGGSAGLPGVVASWTTLPVIGVPLPTSDLKGVDALYAIAQMPPGIPVACVAVGSWGARNAAFLAAQILGIKHPEIQKNYDQYRDGLKSR
;
A
#
# COMPACT_ATOMS: atom_id res chain seq x y z
N MET A 1 15.08 -27.56 -12.23
CA MET A 1 15.99 -26.77 -11.35
C MET A 1 15.75 -27.12 -9.89
N ARG A 2 16.82 -27.16 -9.11
CA ARG A 2 16.78 -27.29 -7.65
C ARG A 2 16.97 -25.89 -7.06
N VAL A 3 15.99 -25.41 -6.31
CA VAL A 3 15.96 -24.03 -5.81
C VAL A 3 15.92 -24.03 -4.28
N LEU A 4 16.83 -23.26 -3.67
CA LEU A 4 16.86 -23.05 -2.21
C LEU A 4 16.31 -21.66 -1.91
N VAL A 5 15.25 -21.57 -1.10
CA VAL A 5 14.73 -20.31 -0.54
C VAL A 5 15.24 -20.18 0.90
N VAL A 6 15.92 -19.07 1.19
CA VAL A 6 16.44 -18.79 2.53
C VAL A 6 15.44 -17.94 3.31
N GLY A 7 15.03 -18.42 4.48
CA GLY A 7 14.10 -17.76 5.39
C GLY A 7 12.96 -18.66 5.87
N SER A 8 12.06 -18.12 6.72
CA SER A 8 11.00 -18.89 7.37
C SER A 8 9.67 -18.13 7.55
N GLY A 9 9.57 -16.92 7.05
CA GLY A 9 8.39 -16.06 7.20
C GLY A 9 7.28 -16.34 6.18
N SER A 10 6.20 -15.59 6.29
CA SER A 10 5.09 -15.63 5.33
C SER A 10 5.53 -15.19 3.95
N ARG A 11 6.45 -14.26 3.85
CA ARG A 11 7.12 -13.84 2.60
C ARG A 11 7.80 -15.02 1.90
N GLU A 12 8.63 -15.77 2.61
CA GLU A 12 9.33 -16.92 2.03
C GLU A 12 8.35 -18.04 1.65
N HIS A 13 7.26 -18.22 2.41
CA HIS A 13 6.21 -19.15 1.99
C HIS A 13 5.52 -18.67 0.69
N ALA A 14 5.20 -17.38 0.58
CA ALA A 14 4.61 -16.84 -0.65
C ALA A 14 5.55 -16.95 -1.87
N ILE A 15 6.85 -16.71 -1.68
CA ILE A 15 7.87 -16.94 -2.72
C ILE A 15 7.87 -18.42 -3.12
N THR A 16 7.95 -19.34 -2.17
CA THR A 16 7.99 -20.79 -2.41
C THR A 16 6.72 -21.26 -3.13
N TRP A 17 5.55 -20.77 -2.69
CA TRP A 17 4.24 -21.03 -3.33
C TRP A 17 4.21 -20.59 -4.80
N LYS A 18 4.76 -19.40 -5.08
CA LYS A 18 4.80 -18.90 -6.46
C LYS A 18 5.80 -19.65 -7.32
N LEU A 19 6.96 -20.02 -6.78
CA LEU A 19 7.96 -20.87 -7.46
C LEU A 19 7.40 -22.26 -7.78
N ALA A 20 6.58 -22.84 -6.90
CA ALA A 20 5.94 -24.14 -7.14
C ALA A 20 4.98 -24.15 -8.34
N GLN A 21 4.52 -22.97 -8.79
CA GLN A 21 3.64 -22.81 -9.95
C GLN A 21 4.42 -22.71 -11.29
N SER A 22 5.76 -22.68 -11.23
CA SER A 22 6.57 -22.60 -12.44
C SER A 22 6.33 -23.80 -13.37
N PRO A 23 6.10 -23.58 -14.68
CA PRO A 23 5.97 -24.65 -15.67
C PRO A 23 7.17 -25.60 -15.72
N SER A 24 8.33 -25.17 -15.24
CA SER A 24 9.56 -25.98 -15.19
C SER A 24 9.60 -27.00 -14.04
N ASN A 25 8.58 -27.02 -13.17
CA ASN A 25 8.45 -27.94 -12.03
C ASN A 25 9.74 -28.05 -11.20
N PRO A 26 10.19 -26.99 -10.52
CA PRO A 26 11.42 -27.00 -9.73
C PRO A 26 11.28 -27.92 -8.51
N THR A 27 12.42 -28.50 -8.08
CA THR A 27 12.53 -29.08 -6.75
C THR A 27 12.87 -27.98 -5.75
N LEU A 28 12.02 -27.77 -4.75
CA LEU A 28 12.12 -26.65 -3.83
C LEU A 28 12.62 -27.08 -2.44
N PHE A 29 13.54 -26.30 -1.91
CA PHE A 29 14.10 -26.41 -0.56
C PHE A 29 13.93 -25.08 0.15
N VAL A 30 13.63 -25.08 1.45
CA VAL A 30 13.49 -23.86 2.24
C VAL A 30 14.29 -23.97 3.55
N ALA A 31 15.14 -23.00 3.85
CA ALA A 31 16.00 -23.02 5.04
C ALA A 31 15.77 -21.78 5.91
N PRO A 32 15.27 -21.94 7.15
CA PRO A 32 14.81 -23.17 7.79
C PRO A 32 13.36 -23.56 7.41
N GLY A 33 12.57 -22.68 6.77
CA GLY A 33 11.18 -22.89 6.45
C GLY A 33 10.22 -22.86 7.65
N ASN A 34 8.96 -23.16 7.40
CA ASN A 34 7.88 -23.20 8.38
C ASN A 34 6.89 -24.35 8.08
N ALA A 35 5.76 -24.40 8.80
CA ALA A 35 4.77 -25.47 8.60
C ALA A 35 4.08 -25.41 7.22
N GLY A 36 3.96 -24.24 6.60
CA GLY A 36 3.38 -24.08 5.27
C GLY A 36 4.35 -24.48 4.16
N THR A 37 5.62 -24.08 4.25
CA THR A 37 6.64 -24.46 3.27
C THR A 37 6.88 -25.97 3.26
N ALA A 38 6.74 -26.64 4.40
CA ALA A 38 6.83 -28.11 4.49
C ALA A 38 5.76 -28.87 3.68
N GLN A 39 4.70 -28.20 3.25
CA GLN A 39 3.65 -28.82 2.42
C GLN A 39 3.98 -28.81 0.93
N ILE A 40 4.87 -27.92 0.49
CA ILE A 40 5.15 -27.67 -0.93
C ILE A 40 6.65 -27.74 -1.26
N ALA A 41 7.52 -27.88 -0.26
CA ALA A 41 8.97 -27.96 -0.40
C ALA A 41 9.57 -28.83 0.71
N GLU A 42 10.85 -29.16 0.59
CA GLU A 42 11.62 -29.76 1.68
C GLU A 42 12.21 -28.66 2.58
N ASN A 43 11.83 -28.67 3.86
CA ASN A 43 12.44 -27.79 4.84
C ASN A 43 13.80 -28.33 5.29
N VAL A 44 14.82 -27.46 5.22
CA VAL A 44 16.20 -27.78 5.60
C VAL A 44 16.51 -27.13 6.95
N PRO A 45 16.92 -27.85 8.01
CA PRO A 45 17.07 -27.30 9.35
C PRO A 45 18.37 -26.48 9.50
N ILE A 46 18.56 -25.48 8.63
CA ILE A 46 19.70 -24.54 8.63
C ILE A 46 19.11 -23.13 8.83
N GLY A 47 19.64 -22.39 9.80
CA GLY A 47 19.22 -21.00 10.05
C GLY A 47 19.57 -20.08 8.90
N ALA A 48 18.73 -19.06 8.65
CA ALA A 48 18.93 -18.13 7.52
C ALA A 48 20.26 -17.34 7.61
N GLU A 49 20.82 -17.17 8.80
CA GLU A 49 22.07 -16.45 9.04
C GLU A 49 23.32 -17.38 9.09
N ASP A 50 23.12 -18.70 9.03
CA ASP A 50 24.21 -19.68 8.96
C ASP A 50 24.67 -19.87 7.52
N ILE A 51 25.38 -18.84 7.01
CA ILE A 51 25.80 -18.75 5.61
C ILE A 51 26.71 -19.92 5.22
N ASP A 52 27.59 -20.36 6.11
CA ASP A 52 28.54 -21.44 5.81
C ASP A 52 27.83 -22.77 5.61
N SER A 53 26.89 -23.11 6.49
CA SER A 53 26.08 -24.33 6.35
C SER A 53 25.16 -24.27 5.12
N LEU A 54 24.62 -23.09 4.77
CA LEU A 54 23.80 -22.89 3.56
C LEU A 54 24.63 -23.14 2.28
N ILE A 55 25.88 -22.65 2.21
CA ILE A 55 26.80 -22.88 1.10
C ILE A 55 27.15 -24.37 0.97
N GLU A 56 27.47 -25.02 2.10
CA GLU A 56 27.78 -26.45 2.10
C GLU A 56 26.58 -27.28 1.62
N TYR A 57 25.38 -26.95 2.12
CA TYR A 57 24.15 -27.59 1.66
C TYR A 57 23.90 -27.39 0.17
N ALA A 58 24.08 -26.17 -0.32
CA ALA A 58 23.86 -25.84 -1.73
C ALA A 58 24.80 -26.63 -2.66
N LYS A 59 26.09 -26.76 -2.27
CA LYS A 59 27.07 -27.56 -3.01
C LYS A 59 26.75 -29.05 -2.97
N SER A 60 26.42 -29.57 -1.78
CA SER A 60 26.20 -31.02 -1.56
C SER A 60 24.89 -31.53 -2.19
N ASN A 61 23.96 -30.64 -2.47
CA ASN A 61 22.64 -30.96 -3.01
C ASN A 61 22.41 -30.42 -4.43
N ASP A 62 23.48 -29.99 -5.13
CA ASP A 62 23.42 -29.47 -6.50
C ASP A 62 22.31 -28.40 -6.67
N ILE A 63 22.28 -27.41 -5.79
CA ILE A 63 21.32 -26.29 -5.88
C ILE A 63 21.70 -25.41 -7.08
N ASP A 64 20.76 -25.27 -8.01
CA ASP A 64 20.93 -24.46 -9.22
C ASP A 64 20.76 -22.97 -8.97
N LEU A 65 19.87 -22.57 -8.03
CA LEU A 65 19.59 -21.19 -7.69
C LEU A 65 19.25 -21.07 -6.21
N THR A 66 19.82 -20.07 -5.53
CA THR A 66 19.43 -19.68 -4.17
C THR A 66 18.73 -18.33 -4.20
N VAL A 67 17.62 -18.21 -3.47
CA VAL A 67 16.82 -16.98 -3.31
C VAL A 67 16.83 -16.56 -1.86
N VAL A 68 17.26 -15.33 -1.57
CA VAL A 68 17.35 -14.82 -0.20
C VAL A 68 16.13 -13.96 0.13
N GLY A 69 15.34 -14.39 1.12
CA GLY A 69 14.12 -13.69 1.54
C GLY A 69 14.38 -12.54 2.52
N PRO A 70 15.02 -12.77 3.69
CA PRO A 70 15.17 -11.76 4.75
C PRO A 70 16.40 -10.85 4.55
N GLU A 71 16.34 -9.68 5.17
CA GLU A 71 17.37 -8.62 5.08
C GLU A 71 18.67 -8.95 5.83
N MET A 72 18.60 -9.67 6.96
CA MET A 72 19.79 -9.93 7.79
C MET A 72 20.88 -10.72 7.05
N PRO A 73 20.60 -11.84 6.37
CA PRO A 73 21.59 -12.55 5.56
C PRO A 73 22.18 -11.69 4.43
N LEU A 74 21.34 -10.85 3.79
CA LEU A 74 21.78 -9.93 2.72
C LEU A 74 22.79 -8.91 3.27
N ALA A 75 22.46 -8.28 4.40
CA ALA A 75 23.35 -7.34 5.08
C ALA A 75 24.64 -8.02 5.61
N SER A 76 24.58 -9.33 5.91
CA SER A 76 25.71 -10.14 6.35
C SER A 76 26.58 -10.67 5.19
N GLY A 77 26.19 -10.39 3.92
CA GLY A 77 27.00 -10.73 2.75
C GLY A 77 26.83 -12.16 2.21
N ILE A 78 25.65 -12.78 2.42
CA ILE A 78 25.36 -14.12 1.88
C ILE A 78 25.58 -14.19 0.37
N VAL A 79 25.17 -13.15 -0.36
CA VAL A 79 25.28 -13.11 -1.83
C VAL A 79 26.75 -13.09 -2.26
N ASP A 80 27.59 -12.30 -1.60
CA ASP A 80 29.02 -12.23 -1.89
C ASP A 80 29.68 -13.60 -1.67
N ARG A 81 29.35 -14.27 -0.55
CA ARG A 81 29.88 -15.59 -0.18
C ARG A 81 29.43 -16.70 -1.15
N PHE A 82 28.16 -16.66 -1.62
CA PHE A 82 27.66 -17.61 -2.64
C PHE A 82 28.35 -17.41 -3.97
N ASN A 83 28.55 -16.16 -4.40
CA ASN A 83 29.26 -15.82 -5.64
C ASN A 83 30.73 -16.29 -5.56
N GLU A 84 31.43 -16.06 -4.44
CA GLU A 84 32.79 -16.57 -4.22
C GLU A 84 32.85 -18.11 -4.26
N ALA A 85 31.78 -18.77 -3.84
CA ALA A 85 31.65 -20.22 -3.89
C ALA A 85 31.25 -20.77 -5.28
N GLY A 86 30.99 -19.89 -6.26
CA GLY A 86 30.54 -20.24 -7.62
C GLY A 86 29.10 -20.72 -7.68
N LEU A 87 28.25 -20.32 -6.72
CA LEU A 87 26.83 -20.67 -6.62
C LEU A 87 25.97 -19.50 -7.10
N LEU A 88 24.96 -19.79 -7.93
CA LEU A 88 24.04 -18.78 -8.42
C LEU A 88 23.08 -18.36 -7.31
N VAL A 89 22.93 -17.05 -7.09
CA VAL A 89 22.10 -16.49 -6.01
C VAL A 89 21.37 -15.24 -6.48
N PHE A 90 20.10 -15.12 -6.12
CA PHE A 90 19.28 -13.93 -6.34
C PHE A 90 19.19 -13.11 -5.05
N GLY A 91 19.65 -11.89 -5.10
CA GLY A 91 19.69 -10.91 -4.04
C GLY A 91 20.82 -9.91 -4.23
N PRO A 92 20.80 -8.75 -3.57
CA PRO A 92 21.89 -7.76 -3.64
C PRO A 92 23.11 -8.19 -2.83
N THR A 93 24.29 -7.80 -3.31
CA THR A 93 25.54 -7.94 -2.54
C THR A 93 25.47 -7.15 -1.24
N GLN A 94 26.33 -7.46 -0.26
CA GLN A 94 26.42 -6.75 1.00
C GLN A 94 26.54 -5.23 0.79
N ARG A 95 27.34 -4.83 -0.18
CA ARG A 95 27.54 -3.42 -0.50
C ARG A 95 26.25 -2.77 -1.05
N ALA A 96 25.47 -3.45 -1.86
CA ALA A 96 24.21 -2.96 -2.38
C ALA A 96 23.09 -3.03 -1.32
N ALA A 97 23.07 -4.04 -0.45
CA ALA A 97 22.12 -4.18 0.64
C ALA A 97 22.23 -3.04 1.69
N ARG A 98 23.29 -2.24 1.66
CA ARG A 98 23.40 -1.02 2.47
C ARG A 98 22.29 -0.01 2.20
N ILE A 99 21.60 -0.09 1.08
CA ILE A 99 20.44 0.76 0.79
C ILE A 99 19.30 0.58 1.82
N GLU A 100 19.21 -0.61 2.46
CA GLU A 100 18.31 -0.90 3.59
C GLU A 100 19.05 -0.84 4.92
N SER A 101 20.24 -1.46 5.02
CA SER A 101 20.95 -1.65 6.28
C SER A 101 21.67 -0.40 6.80
N SER A 102 21.74 0.69 6.03
CA SER A 102 22.23 2.01 6.46
C SER A 102 21.36 3.13 5.87
N LYS A 103 20.59 3.77 6.73
CA LYS A 103 19.74 4.91 6.33
C LYS A 103 20.59 6.11 5.88
N ILE A 104 21.76 6.29 6.47
CA ILE A 104 22.73 7.31 6.07
C ILE A 104 23.21 7.06 4.64
N PHE A 105 23.57 5.80 4.32
CA PHE A 105 23.95 5.44 2.95
C PHE A 105 22.81 5.69 1.95
N ALA A 106 21.57 5.28 2.30
CA ALA A 106 20.40 5.56 1.47
C ALA A 106 20.22 7.07 1.22
N LYS A 107 20.34 7.90 2.25
CA LYS A 107 20.28 9.36 2.13
C LYS A 107 21.39 9.94 1.24
N GLN A 108 22.60 9.41 1.33
CA GLN A 108 23.71 9.82 0.44
C GLN A 108 23.42 9.48 -1.02
N ILE A 109 22.89 8.28 -1.30
CA ILE A 109 22.47 7.87 -2.64
C ILE A 109 21.37 8.79 -3.16
N MET A 110 20.32 9.03 -2.37
CA MET A 110 19.21 9.91 -2.76
C MET A 110 19.68 11.34 -3.03
N ALA A 111 20.52 11.89 -2.17
CA ALA A 111 21.09 13.24 -2.37
C ALA A 111 21.94 13.34 -3.64
N SER A 112 22.78 12.33 -3.90
CA SER A 112 23.64 12.28 -5.10
C SER A 112 22.82 12.11 -6.39
N ALA A 113 21.74 11.34 -6.34
CA ALA A 113 20.84 11.08 -7.47
C ALA A 113 19.75 12.14 -7.67
N GLY A 114 19.62 13.11 -6.74
CA GLY A 114 18.56 14.12 -6.77
C GLY A 114 17.17 13.56 -6.49
N VAL A 115 17.07 12.47 -5.72
CA VAL A 115 15.82 11.79 -5.39
C VAL A 115 15.12 12.47 -4.21
N PRO A 116 13.81 12.79 -4.32
CA PRO A 116 13.07 13.44 -3.25
C PRO A 116 12.93 12.55 -2.01
N THR A 117 13.26 13.09 -0.85
CA THR A 117 13.10 12.43 0.46
C THR A 117 12.97 13.49 1.55
N ALA A 118 12.62 13.08 2.77
CA ALA A 118 12.60 13.95 3.94
C ALA A 118 13.96 14.61 4.16
N ALA A 119 13.97 15.91 4.48
CA ALA A 119 15.17 16.57 4.95
C ALA A 119 15.67 15.86 6.22
N SER A 120 16.98 15.64 6.32
CA SER A 120 17.54 14.88 7.42
C SER A 120 18.92 15.33 7.81
N GLN A 121 19.27 15.14 9.09
CA GLN A 121 20.61 15.30 9.61
C GLN A 121 20.96 14.09 10.50
N HIS A 122 22.19 13.61 10.42
CA HIS A 122 22.67 12.50 11.25
C HIS A 122 23.66 13.00 12.30
N PHE A 123 23.72 12.28 13.43
CA PHE A 123 24.52 12.61 14.60
C PHE A 123 25.16 11.36 15.20
N ASP A 124 26.45 11.46 15.48
CA ASP A 124 27.22 10.37 16.12
C ASP A 124 27.29 10.50 17.65
N THR A 125 26.74 11.59 18.21
CA THR A 125 26.61 11.79 19.66
C THR A 125 25.21 12.26 20.03
N SER A 126 24.69 11.79 21.18
CA SER A 126 23.39 12.24 21.68
C SER A 126 23.38 13.75 21.98
N ALA A 127 24.49 14.31 22.47
CA ALA A 127 24.60 15.73 22.79
C ALA A 127 24.41 16.62 21.55
N ASP A 128 25.02 16.28 20.40
CA ASP A 128 24.88 17.03 19.16
C ASP A 128 23.46 16.92 18.59
N ALA A 129 22.85 15.73 18.69
CA ALA A 129 21.47 15.52 18.27
C ALA A 129 20.49 16.34 19.11
N ILE A 130 20.67 16.38 20.43
CA ILE A 130 19.83 17.16 21.35
C ILE A 130 19.98 18.66 21.07
N ASN A 131 21.20 19.16 20.92
CA ASN A 131 21.45 20.58 20.57
C ASN A 131 20.74 20.97 19.25
N TYR A 132 20.72 20.06 18.28
CA TYR A 132 19.98 20.30 17.02
C TYR A 132 18.48 20.36 17.26
N ILE A 133 17.90 19.41 18.00
CA ILE A 133 16.47 19.37 18.34
C ILE A 133 16.04 20.65 19.09
N GLU A 134 16.85 21.15 20.01
CA GLU A 134 16.55 22.39 20.75
C GLU A 134 16.51 23.65 19.85
N SER A 135 17.14 23.59 18.68
CA SER A 135 17.19 24.70 17.71
C SER A 135 16.28 24.53 16.49
N ALA A 136 15.77 23.32 16.26
CA ALA A 136 14.90 22.99 15.13
C ALA A 136 13.41 23.08 15.53
N GLU A 137 12.51 23.13 14.55
CA GLU A 137 11.07 23.15 14.78
C GLU A 137 10.47 21.74 14.71
N PRO A 138 9.59 21.32 15.67
CA PRO A 138 8.88 20.06 15.61
C PRO A 138 7.80 20.06 14.51
N PRO A 139 7.25 18.90 14.12
CA PRO A 139 7.54 17.56 14.63
C PRO A 139 8.73 16.88 13.95
N TYR A 140 9.28 15.82 14.58
CA TYR A 140 10.45 15.09 14.10
C TYR A 140 10.19 13.60 13.91
N VAL A 141 11.00 12.95 13.04
CA VAL A 141 11.13 11.50 12.96
C VAL A 141 12.56 11.12 13.33
N ILE A 142 12.73 10.34 14.40
CA ILE A 142 14.04 9.88 14.87
C ILE A 142 14.26 8.45 14.37
N LYS A 143 15.36 8.22 13.65
CA LYS A 143 15.69 6.90 13.08
C LYS A 143 17.08 6.44 13.51
N ALA A 144 17.18 5.16 13.90
CA ALA A 144 18.48 4.51 14.11
C ALA A 144 19.11 4.15 12.75
N ASP A 145 20.44 4.33 12.61
CA ASP A 145 21.17 3.87 11.42
C ASP A 145 21.50 2.39 11.56
N GLY A 146 20.76 1.54 10.83
CA GLY A 146 20.92 0.10 10.86
C GLY A 146 19.59 -0.65 10.84
N LEU A 147 19.70 -2.00 10.79
CA LEU A 147 18.55 -2.89 10.88
C LEU A 147 18.07 -2.95 12.33
N ALA A 148 16.82 -2.58 12.57
CA ALA A 148 16.19 -2.53 13.89
C ALA A 148 14.83 -3.23 13.92
N ALA A 149 14.57 -4.17 13.01
CA ALA A 149 13.33 -4.97 12.91
C ALA A 149 12.05 -4.12 12.98
N GLY A 150 12.02 -2.96 12.29
CA GLY A 150 10.88 -2.04 12.27
C GLY A 150 10.71 -1.18 13.55
N LYS A 151 11.53 -1.36 14.56
CA LYS A 151 11.43 -0.62 15.85
C LYS A 151 12.33 0.61 15.94
N GLY A 152 13.23 0.80 14.98
CA GLY A 152 14.22 1.88 14.98
C GLY A 152 13.70 3.22 14.45
N VAL A 153 12.39 3.42 14.32
CA VAL A 153 11.75 4.67 13.87
C VAL A 153 10.79 5.15 14.94
N ILE A 154 11.01 6.34 15.45
CA ILE A 154 10.22 6.96 16.52
C ILE A 154 9.66 8.28 16.00
N MET A 155 8.33 8.40 16.04
CA MET A 155 7.61 9.63 15.72
C MET A 155 7.60 10.52 16.96
N ALA A 156 8.17 11.71 16.87
CA ALA A 156 8.34 12.64 17.99
C ALA A 156 7.61 13.97 17.69
N PRO A 157 6.34 14.13 18.11
CA PRO A 157 5.58 15.34 17.86
C PRO A 157 6.14 16.55 18.59
N GLU A 158 6.80 16.36 19.74
CA GLU A 158 7.34 17.42 20.58
C GLU A 158 8.86 17.24 20.78
N PRO A 159 9.62 18.31 21.06
CA PRO A 159 11.06 18.22 21.32
C PRO A 159 11.42 17.27 22.46
N ALA A 160 10.60 17.21 23.52
CA ALA A 160 10.81 16.31 24.65
C ALA A 160 10.77 14.84 24.25
N ASP A 161 9.86 14.45 23.35
CA ASP A 161 9.74 13.10 22.81
C ASP A 161 10.98 12.74 21.99
N ALA A 162 11.46 13.68 21.15
CA ALA A 162 12.64 13.51 20.33
C ALA A 162 13.91 13.34 21.19
N ILE A 163 14.07 14.15 22.24
CA ILE A 163 15.20 14.05 23.18
C ILE A 163 15.18 12.69 23.91
N SER A 164 14.01 12.25 24.40
CA SER A 164 13.86 10.93 25.01
C SER A 164 14.23 9.81 24.05
N ALA A 165 13.75 9.88 22.81
CA ALA A 165 14.07 8.89 21.77
C ALA A 165 15.57 8.83 21.47
N ILE A 166 16.27 9.97 21.39
CA ILE A 166 17.72 10.03 21.18
C ILE A 166 18.47 9.40 22.37
N GLN A 167 18.07 9.72 23.60
CA GLN A 167 18.70 9.17 24.80
C GLN A 167 18.52 7.65 24.88
N ASP A 168 17.31 7.15 24.62
CA ASP A 168 17.04 5.72 24.61
C ASP A 168 17.83 4.99 23.52
N MET A 169 17.91 5.59 22.35
CA MET A 169 18.59 5.02 21.19
C MET A 169 20.12 4.98 21.38
N MET A 170 20.73 6.12 21.71
CA MET A 170 22.17 6.30 21.68
C MET A 170 22.84 6.02 23.03
N ASP A 171 22.25 6.51 24.15
CA ASP A 171 22.84 6.40 25.48
C ASP A 171 22.47 5.07 26.13
N ASN A 172 21.18 4.68 26.07
CA ASN A 172 20.68 3.42 26.63
C ASN A 172 20.87 2.21 25.71
N LYS A 173 21.33 2.44 24.45
CA LYS A 173 21.57 1.41 23.43
C LYS A 173 20.38 0.47 23.19
N ALA A 174 19.17 1.01 23.20
CA ALA A 174 17.93 0.25 23.04
C ALA A 174 17.90 -0.62 21.76
N PHE A 175 18.67 -0.22 20.72
CA PHE A 175 18.78 -0.93 19.43
C PHE A 175 20.18 -1.55 19.20
N GLY A 176 20.93 -1.82 20.26
CA GLY A 176 22.26 -2.41 20.17
C GLY A 176 23.23 -1.56 19.33
N SER A 177 23.96 -2.19 18.41
CA SER A 177 24.91 -1.48 17.52
C SER A 177 24.23 -0.55 16.52
N SER A 178 22.97 -0.79 16.15
CA SER A 178 22.21 0.06 15.21
C SER A 178 21.85 1.43 15.81
N GLY A 179 21.89 1.59 17.14
CA GLY A 179 21.63 2.86 17.83
C GLY A 179 22.86 3.76 18.01
N GLY A 180 24.00 3.42 17.40
CA GLY A 180 25.25 4.20 17.56
C GLY A 180 25.21 5.56 16.86
N THR A 181 24.43 5.70 15.79
CA THR A 181 24.19 6.95 15.06
C THR A 181 22.69 7.16 14.88
N ALA A 182 22.22 8.38 15.12
CA ALA A 182 20.82 8.75 14.96
C ALA A 182 20.61 9.70 13.77
N LEU A 183 19.50 9.53 13.06
CA LEU A 183 19.00 10.50 12.07
C LEU A 183 17.80 11.23 12.67
N VAL A 184 17.79 12.54 12.51
CA VAL A 184 16.63 13.40 12.76
C VAL A 184 16.09 13.83 11.40
N GLU A 185 14.85 13.50 11.11
CA GLU A 185 14.21 13.76 9.82
C GLU A 185 12.97 14.65 9.96
N GLU A 186 12.65 15.36 8.88
CA GLU A 186 11.38 16.03 8.67
C GLU A 186 10.22 15.03 8.77
N TRP A 187 9.15 15.41 9.49
CA TRP A 187 7.92 14.63 9.50
C TRP A 187 7.13 14.91 8.21
N MET A 188 7.11 13.94 7.32
CA MET A 188 6.29 14.01 6.12
C MET A 188 4.85 13.61 6.40
N THR A 189 3.90 14.24 5.73
CA THR A 189 2.48 13.90 5.73
C THR A 189 2.01 13.56 4.34
N GLY A 190 1.08 12.61 4.23
CA GLY A 190 0.54 12.16 2.95
C GLY A 190 0.06 10.70 3.02
N GLN A 191 -0.11 10.09 1.87
CA GLN A 191 -0.47 8.68 1.74
C GLN A 191 0.78 7.82 1.58
N GLU A 192 0.96 6.80 2.43
CA GLU A 192 2.05 5.83 2.29
C GLU A 192 1.74 4.82 1.17
N VAL A 193 2.77 4.43 0.44
CA VAL A 193 2.71 3.36 -0.56
C VAL A 193 4.06 2.66 -0.68
N SER A 194 4.02 1.35 -0.86
CA SER A 194 5.16 0.47 -1.08
C SER A 194 5.23 0.10 -2.56
N VAL A 195 6.37 0.33 -3.20
CA VAL A 195 6.58 0.07 -4.64
C VAL A 195 7.72 -0.91 -4.81
N PHE A 196 7.52 -1.93 -5.64
CA PHE A 196 8.47 -3.01 -5.85
C PHE A 196 8.85 -3.12 -7.32
N ALA A 197 10.13 -3.35 -7.59
CA ALA A 197 10.65 -3.69 -8.90
C ALA A 197 11.72 -4.77 -8.78
N PHE A 198 11.79 -5.67 -9.76
CA PHE A 198 12.96 -6.50 -9.99
C PHE A 198 14.01 -5.65 -10.70
N VAL A 199 15.23 -5.72 -10.22
CA VAL A 199 16.35 -4.91 -10.74
C VAL A 199 17.52 -5.81 -11.10
N ASP A 200 18.15 -5.49 -12.21
CA ASP A 200 19.35 -6.16 -12.71
C ASP A 200 20.29 -5.11 -13.31
N GLY A 201 21.30 -4.72 -12.55
CA GLY A 201 22.21 -3.67 -12.93
C GLY A 201 21.50 -2.30 -13.01
N GLU A 202 21.32 -1.78 -14.24
CA GLU A 202 20.58 -0.53 -14.48
C GLU A 202 19.15 -0.77 -14.99
N TYR A 203 18.79 -2.04 -15.27
CA TYR A 203 17.45 -2.38 -15.73
C TYR A 203 16.47 -2.50 -14.56
N VAL A 204 15.31 -1.86 -14.69
CA VAL A 204 14.20 -1.89 -13.75
C VAL A 204 12.99 -2.48 -14.46
N SER A 205 12.42 -3.57 -13.94
CA SER A 205 11.19 -4.19 -14.46
C SER A 205 9.98 -3.28 -14.31
N PRO A 206 8.83 -3.59 -14.94
CA PRO A 206 7.53 -3.04 -14.54
C PRO A 206 7.32 -3.15 -13.04
N MET A 207 6.85 -2.06 -12.42
CA MET A 207 6.68 -1.96 -10.97
C MET A 207 5.32 -2.51 -10.53
N VAL A 208 5.18 -2.80 -9.24
CA VAL A 208 3.91 -3.13 -8.59
C VAL A 208 3.84 -2.39 -7.26
N ALA A 209 2.66 -1.83 -6.97
CA ALA A 209 2.41 -1.10 -5.73
C ALA A 209 1.52 -1.89 -4.78
N ALA A 210 1.75 -1.70 -3.48
CA ALA A 210 0.92 -2.21 -2.39
C ALA A 210 0.89 -1.20 -1.24
N CYS A 211 -0.11 -1.30 -0.38
CA CYS A 211 -0.12 -0.61 0.91
C CYS A 211 -0.20 -1.62 2.03
N ASP A 212 0.51 -1.36 3.12
CA ASP A 212 0.47 -2.14 4.34
C ASP A 212 -0.19 -1.36 5.49
N TYR A 213 -0.60 -2.09 6.53
CA TYR A 213 -1.16 -1.55 7.77
C TYR A 213 -0.19 -1.81 8.92
N LYS A 214 0.57 -0.79 9.30
CA LYS A 214 1.68 -0.93 10.26
C LYS A 214 1.24 -0.96 11.73
N ARG A 215 0.10 -0.33 12.07
CA ARG A 215 -0.39 -0.29 13.44
C ARG A 215 -1.12 -1.57 13.82
N ILE A 216 -0.99 -1.96 15.10
CA ILE A 216 -1.60 -3.20 15.60
C ILE A 216 -3.14 -3.15 15.57
N GLY A 217 -3.74 -2.03 15.94
CA GLY A 217 -5.19 -1.89 16.11
C GLY A 217 -5.88 -1.27 14.91
N ASP A 218 -7.19 -1.49 14.84
CA ASP A 218 -8.07 -0.84 13.87
C ASP A 218 -7.94 0.68 13.97
N GLU A 219 -8.26 1.38 12.86
CA GLU A 219 -8.14 2.84 12.71
C GLU A 219 -6.71 3.35 13.01
N ASP A 220 -5.71 2.53 12.66
CA ASP A 220 -4.29 2.81 12.85
C ASP A 220 -3.93 3.22 14.29
N THR A 221 -4.47 2.50 15.27
CA THR A 221 -4.21 2.69 16.70
C THR A 221 -3.15 1.74 17.24
N GLY A 222 -2.57 2.08 18.39
CA GLY A 222 -1.57 1.25 19.09
C GLY A 222 -0.17 1.33 18.49
N PRO A 223 0.76 0.45 18.91
CA PRO A 223 2.16 0.45 18.46
C PRO A 223 2.32 0.01 17.00
N ASN A 224 3.45 0.38 16.40
CA ASN A 224 3.89 -0.14 15.11
C ASN A 224 4.24 -1.62 15.20
N THR A 225 3.99 -2.34 14.11
CA THR A 225 4.26 -3.76 13.93
C THR A 225 5.07 -3.99 12.65
N GLY A 226 5.32 -5.25 12.30
CA GLY A 226 5.84 -5.62 10.98
C GLY A 226 4.79 -5.59 9.85
N GLY A 227 3.56 -5.13 10.12
CA GLY A 227 2.41 -5.11 9.21
C GLY A 227 1.33 -6.12 9.61
N MET A 228 0.09 -5.64 9.73
CA MET A 228 -1.10 -6.41 10.12
C MET A 228 -1.99 -6.81 8.94
N GLY A 229 -1.61 -6.39 7.76
CA GLY A 229 -2.27 -6.69 6.51
C GLY A 229 -1.76 -5.81 5.40
N SER A 230 -2.16 -6.12 4.19
CA SER A 230 -1.78 -5.35 3.00
C SER A 230 -2.80 -5.54 1.88
N TYR A 231 -2.73 -4.68 0.87
CA TYR A 231 -3.55 -4.81 -0.33
C TYR A 231 -2.80 -4.28 -1.57
N SER A 232 -3.17 -4.78 -2.73
CA SER A 232 -2.63 -4.40 -4.03
C SER A 232 -3.68 -4.62 -5.13
N PRO A 233 -3.85 -3.70 -6.13
CA PRO A 233 -3.19 -2.40 -6.21
C PRO A 233 -3.84 -1.37 -5.28
N PRO A 234 -3.11 -0.31 -4.87
CA PRO A 234 -3.75 0.84 -4.23
C PRO A 234 -4.64 1.59 -5.23
N PRO A 235 -5.86 2.04 -4.83
CA PRO A 235 -6.79 2.68 -5.76
C PRO A 235 -6.29 3.98 -6.39
N PHE A 236 -5.39 4.68 -5.69
CA PHE A 236 -4.77 5.92 -6.16
C PHE A 236 -3.54 5.69 -7.05
N TRP A 237 -3.07 4.43 -7.20
CA TRP A 237 -1.92 4.10 -8.04
C TRP A 237 -2.36 3.96 -9.49
N ASN A 238 -1.83 4.81 -10.36
CA ASN A 238 -2.14 4.85 -11.79
C ASN A 238 -0.85 4.94 -12.63
N ASP A 239 -0.98 4.84 -13.94
CA ASP A 239 0.15 4.83 -14.87
C ASP A 239 0.99 6.12 -14.81
N GLU A 240 0.37 7.28 -14.56
CA GLU A 240 1.07 8.56 -14.46
C GLU A 240 1.96 8.60 -13.21
N LEU A 241 1.43 8.17 -12.06
CA LEU A 241 2.18 8.09 -10.81
C LEU A 241 3.27 7.01 -10.88
N ASP A 242 2.99 5.86 -11.52
CA ASP A 242 3.99 4.80 -11.76
C ASP A 242 5.17 5.34 -12.56
N GLU A 243 4.91 5.98 -13.70
CA GLU A 243 5.95 6.57 -14.54
C GLU A 243 6.71 7.71 -13.82
N GLN A 244 6.00 8.52 -13.04
CA GLN A 244 6.62 9.56 -12.23
C GLN A 244 7.60 8.96 -11.22
N VAL A 245 7.16 7.99 -10.42
CA VAL A 245 7.99 7.34 -9.39
C VAL A 245 9.17 6.61 -10.03
N ARG A 246 8.94 5.90 -11.14
CA ARG A 246 10.00 5.25 -11.91
C ARG A 246 11.09 6.24 -12.29
N ARG A 247 10.70 7.36 -12.91
CA ARG A 247 11.61 8.36 -13.48
C ARG A 247 12.36 9.17 -12.45
N ILE A 248 11.71 9.57 -11.34
CA ILE A 248 12.31 10.50 -10.37
C ILE A 248 12.89 9.81 -9.12
N ILE A 249 12.57 8.53 -8.89
CA ILE A 249 13.00 7.79 -7.69
C ILE A 249 13.77 6.52 -8.05
N VAL A 250 13.10 5.54 -8.66
CA VAL A 250 13.65 4.17 -8.76
C VAL A 250 14.84 4.11 -9.72
N GLU A 251 14.68 4.59 -10.95
CA GLU A 251 15.78 4.58 -11.95
C GLU A 251 16.98 5.43 -11.53
N PRO A 252 16.80 6.66 -10.98
CA PRO A 252 17.95 7.45 -10.52
C PRO A 252 18.74 6.76 -9.40
N VAL A 253 18.06 6.11 -8.44
CA VAL A 253 18.73 5.35 -7.37
C VAL A 253 19.52 4.19 -7.94
N VAL A 254 18.93 3.39 -8.82
CA VAL A 254 19.58 2.22 -9.43
C VAL A 254 20.81 2.64 -10.25
N LYS A 255 20.69 3.70 -11.05
CA LYS A 255 21.81 4.28 -11.83
C LYS A 255 22.93 4.79 -10.93
N GLU A 256 22.59 5.49 -9.84
CA GLU A 256 23.58 6.00 -8.90
C GLU A 256 24.29 4.86 -8.16
N MET A 257 23.57 3.82 -7.75
CA MET A 257 24.15 2.62 -7.16
C MET A 257 25.16 1.96 -8.11
N ALA A 258 24.82 1.81 -9.39
CA ALA A 258 25.73 1.30 -10.41
C ALA A 258 26.95 2.21 -10.57
N ARG A 259 26.76 3.55 -10.64
CA ARG A 259 27.84 4.54 -10.80
C ARG A 259 28.88 4.48 -9.68
N ILE A 260 28.45 4.23 -8.44
CA ILE A 260 29.38 4.11 -7.29
C ILE A 260 29.98 2.71 -7.14
N GLY A 261 29.72 1.80 -8.08
CA GLY A 261 30.19 0.40 -8.05
C GLY A 261 29.47 -0.48 -7.02
N SER A 262 28.23 -0.14 -6.66
CA SER A 262 27.31 -0.95 -5.84
C SER A 262 26.13 -1.41 -6.69
N SER A 263 26.40 -1.93 -7.89
CA SER A 263 25.37 -2.38 -8.83
C SER A 263 24.33 -3.25 -8.12
N TYR A 264 23.06 -2.97 -8.37
CA TYR A 264 21.96 -3.62 -7.67
C TYR A 264 21.41 -4.79 -8.46
N LEU A 265 21.26 -5.95 -7.81
CA LEU A 265 20.58 -7.13 -8.33
C LEU A 265 19.63 -7.63 -7.26
N GLY A 266 18.33 -7.75 -7.57
CA GLY A 266 17.34 -8.21 -6.59
C GLY A 266 16.02 -7.48 -6.71
N VAL A 267 15.24 -7.48 -5.63
CA VAL A 267 14.03 -6.67 -5.52
C VAL A 267 14.37 -5.37 -4.81
N LEU A 268 14.15 -4.24 -5.46
CA LEU A 268 14.19 -2.94 -4.82
C LEU A 268 12.77 -2.58 -4.36
N TYR A 269 12.62 -2.37 -3.07
CA TYR A 269 11.39 -1.88 -2.45
C TYR A 269 11.61 -0.42 -2.05
N ALA A 270 10.80 0.49 -2.59
CA ALA A 270 10.74 1.88 -2.21
C ALA A 270 9.49 2.14 -1.37
N GLY A 271 9.66 2.48 -0.10
CA GLY A 271 8.60 3.00 0.77
C GLY A 271 8.46 4.51 0.51
N LEU A 272 7.29 4.95 0.07
CA LEU A 272 7.04 6.31 -0.37
C LEU A 272 5.95 6.98 0.46
N MET A 273 6.08 8.29 0.64
CA MET A 273 5.02 9.19 1.08
C MET A 273 4.59 10.04 -0.12
N LEU A 274 3.32 9.95 -0.51
CA LEU A 274 2.72 10.82 -1.52
C LEU A 274 2.31 12.13 -0.83
N THR A 275 3.19 13.13 -0.90
CA THR A 275 2.97 14.45 -0.30
C THR A 275 2.32 15.42 -1.29
N GLU A 276 1.85 16.57 -0.83
CA GLU A 276 1.35 17.65 -1.70
C GLU A 276 2.38 18.10 -2.74
N SER A 277 3.67 17.98 -2.43
CA SER A 277 4.78 18.33 -3.36
C SER A 277 5.20 17.17 -4.27
N GLY A 278 4.49 16.04 -4.23
CA GLY A 278 4.79 14.83 -4.99
C GLY A 278 5.35 13.68 -4.14
N PRO A 279 5.73 12.56 -4.77
CA PRO A 279 6.26 11.40 -4.06
C PRO A 279 7.65 11.66 -3.48
N LYS A 280 7.82 11.33 -2.18
CA LYS A 280 9.09 11.37 -1.45
C LYS A 280 9.40 10.01 -0.86
N VAL A 281 10.68 9.63 -0.85
CA VAL A 281 11.12 8.36 -0.26
C VAL A 281 11.14 8.45 1.26
N ILE A 282 10.50 7.48 1.91
CA ILE A 282 10.58 7.23 3.36
C ILE A 282 11.83 6.39 3.65
N GLU A 283 11.97 5.26 2.92
CA GLU A 283 13.08 4.31 3.03
C GLU A 283 13.14 3.39 1.80
N PHE A 284 14.27 2.71 1.63
CA PHE A 284 14.40 1.59 0.72
C PHE A 284 14.58 0.29 1.52
N ASN A 285 14.06 -0.82 0.96
CA ASN A 285 14.38 -2.16 1.41
C ASN A 285 14.96 -2.96 0.24
N CYS A 286 15.88 -3.88 0.55
CA CYS A 286 16.65 -4.61 -0.46
C CYS A 286 16.10 -6.03 -0.74
N ARG A 287 14.82 -6.22 -0.51
CA ARG A 287 14.11 -7.50 -0.58
C ARG A 287 12.61 -7.27 -0.75
N LEU A 288 11.86 -8.35 -0.98
CA LEU A 288 10.40 -8.32 -0.94
C LEU A 288 9.88 -7.95 0.46
N GLY A 289 8.74 -7.25 0.53
CA GLY A 289 8.08 -6.85 1.78
C GLY A 289 7.37 -8.01 2.50
N ASP A 290 6.97 -7.80 3.72
CA ASP A 290 6.14 -8.71 4.52
C ASP A 290 5.22 -7.87 5.42
N PRO A 291 3.93 -7.69 5.10
CA PRO A 291 3.07 -8.63 4.37
C PRO A 291 2.78 -8.32 2.88
N GLU A 292 3.51 -7.45 2.20
CA GLU A 292 3.18 -7.05 0.82
C GLU A 292 3.41 -8.15 -0.21
N THR A 293 4.43 -9.01 -0.02
CA THR A 293 4.70 -10.15 -0.91
C THR A 293 3.49 -11.05 -1.08
N GLN A 294 2.73 -11.24 -0.01
CA GLN A 294 1.55 -12.10 0.03
C GLN A 294 0.40 -11.57 -0.83
N VAL A 295 0.39 -10.27 -1.15
CA VAL A 295 -0.64 -9.66 -2.00
C VAL A 295 -0.15 -9.29 -3.40
N ILE A 296 1.17 -9.14 -3.61
CA ILE A 296 1.69 -8.85 -4.94
C ILE A 296 1.98 -10.11 -5.76
N LEU A 297 2.52 -11.19 -5.16
CA LEU A 297 2.82 -12.42 -5.90
C LEU A 297 1.60 -13.13 -6.50
N PRO A 298 0.40 -13.11 -5.88
CA PRO A 298 -0.81 -13.60 -6.55
C PRO A 298 -1.17 -12.84 -7.83
N ARG A 299 -0.73 -11.59 -7.95
CA ARG A 299 -0.95 -10.74 -9.13
C ARG A 299 0.12 -10.93 -10.21
N LEU A 300 1.25 -11.55 -9.91
CA LEU A 300 2.30 -11.81 -10.90
C LEU A 300 1.85 -12.89 -11.89
N GLN A 301 1.78 -12.54 -13.19
CA GLN A 301 1.47 -13.51 -14.27
C GLN A 301 2.71 -14.23 -14.77
N SER A 302 3.84 -13.52 -14.82
CA SER A 302 5.11 -14.09 -15.29
C SER A 302 5.64 -15.16 -14.34
N ASP A 303 6.44 -16.08 -14.86
CA ASP A 303 7.11 -17.14 -14.07
C ASP A 303 8.17 -16.53 -13.14
N LEU A 304 7.91 -16.58 -11.83
CA LEU A 304 8.83 -16.04 -10.82
C LEU A 304 10.20 -16.71 -10.84
N LEU A 305 10.24 -18.02 -11.16
CA LEU A 305 11.51 -18.74 -11.26
C LEU A 305 12.34 -18.22 -12.42
N GLU A 306 11.71 -17.98 -13.58
CA GLU A 306 12.42 -17.40 -14.73
C GLU A 306 12.93 -15.99 -14.41
N ILE A 307 12.11 -15.15 -13.74
CA ILE A 307 12.52 -13.80 -13.31
C ILE A 307 13.77 -13.87 -12.43
N PHE A 308 13.76 -14.68 -11.38
CA PHE A 308 14.88 -14.79 -10.45
C PHE A 308 16.13 -15.35 -11.13
N HIS A 309 15.96 -16.38 -11.97
CA HIS A 309 17.07 -17.00 -12.68
C HIS A 309 17.71 -16.05 -13.71
N ARG A 310 16.89 -15.37 -14.51
CA ARG A 310 17.39 -14.39 -15.49
C ARG A 310 18.06 -13.19 -14.83
N ALA A 311 17.47 -12.68 -13.76
CA ALA A 311 18.08 -11.60 -12.99
C ALA A 311 19.44 -12.02 -12.41
N ALA A 312 19.55 -13.22 -11.81
CA ALA A 312 20.80 -13.74 -11.29
C ALA A 312 21.90 -13.94 -12.35
N LEU A 313 21.50 -14.09 -13.62
CA LEU A 313 22.43 -14.17 -14.77
C LEU A 313 22.75 -12.81 -15.42
N GLY A 314 22.14 -11.72 -14.98
CA GLY A 314 22.28 -10.41 -15.64
C GLY A 314 21.47 -10.30 -16.93
N GLU A 315 20.38 -11.02 -17.07
CA GLU A 315 19.59 -11.17 -18.29
C GLU A 315 18.10 -10.79 -18.11
N LEU A 316 17.72 -10.11 -17.01
CA LEU A 316 16.33 -9.78 -16.71
C LEU A 316 15.64 -8.99 -17.83
N LYS A 317 16.37 -8.16 -18.53
CA LYS A 317 15.86 -7.38 -19.67
C LYS A 317 15.34 -8.23 -20.84
N GLN A 318 15.67 -9.52 -20.88
CA GLN A 318 15.27 -10.43 -21.97
C GLN A 318 13.88 -11.02 -21.78
N ILE A 319 13.24 -10.76 -20.63
CA ILE A 319 11.90 -11.27 -20.31
C ILE A 319 10.94 -10.13 -19.97
N ASP A 320 9.66 -10.36 -20.23
CA ASP A 320 8.59 -9.43 -19.85
C ASP A 320 8.05 -9.80 -18.47
N VAL A 321 8.09 -8.86 -17.55
CA VAL A 321 7.44 -8.99 -16.23
C VAL A 321 6.04 -8.41 -16.34
N VAL A 322 5.01 -9.25 -16.13
CA VAL A 322 3.61 -8.89 -16.32
C VAL A 322 2.84 -9.11 -15.00
N TRP A 323 2.12 -8.11 -14.58
CA TRP A 323 1.18 -8.14 -13.46
C TRP A 323 -0.25 -8.17 -13.99
N ASN A 324 -1.17 -8.86 -13.29
CA ASN A 324 -2.59 -8.84 -13.63
C ASN A 324 -3.32 -7.69 -12.92
N ASP A 325 -4.55 -7.41 -13.38
CA ASP A 325 -5.40 -6.35 -12.85
C ASP A 325 -6.25 -6.77 -11.64
N LEU A 326 -6.09 -8.02 -11.15
CA LEU A 326 -6.82 -8.48 -9.98
C LEU A 326 -6.41 -7.69 -8.75
N ALA A 327 -7.38 -7.42 -7.89
CA ALA A 327 -7.15 -6.97 -6.53
C ALA A 327 -6.78 -8.15 -5.63
N CYS A 328 -5.88 -7.92 -4.67
CA CYS A 328 -5.51 -8.88 -3.65
C CYS A 328 -5.44 -8.18 -2.28
N VAL A 329 -6.05 -8.79 -1.27
CA VAL A 329 -6.04 -8.33 0.13
C VAL A 329 -5.50 -9.44 1.01
N GLY A 330 -4.60 -9.11 1.92
CA GLY A 330 -4.01 -10.02 2.89
C GLY A 330 -4.28 -9.58 4.34
N VAL A 331 -4.83 -10.47 5.15
CA VAL A 331 -5.13 -10.23 6.57
C VAL A 331 -4.17 -11.05 7.42
N VAL A 332 -3.40 -10.39 8.27
CA VAL A 332 -2.46 -11.05 9.18
C VAL A 332 -3.17 -11.46 10.46
N SER A 333 -3.06 -12.75 10.81
CA SER A 333 -3.43 -13.27 12.12
C SER A 333 -2.19 -13.35 13.00
N ALA A 334 -2.21 -12.69 14.16
CA ALA A 334 -1.11 -12.60 15.11
C ALA A 334 -1.45 -13.27 16.45
N SER A 335 -0.40 -13.63 17.21
CA SER A 335 -0.52 -14.06 18.59
C SER A 335 -0.89 -12.90 19.51
N SER A 336 -1.73 -13.15 20.53
CA SER A 336 -2.09 -12.15 21.54
C SER A 336 -0.84 -11.57 22.23
N GLY A 337 -0.80 -10.25 22.38
CA GLY A 337 0.33 -9.52 22.95
C GLY A 337 1.38 -9.06 21.94
N TYR A 338 1.33 -9.53 20.68
CA TYR A 338 2.18 -8.99 19.62
C TYR A 338 1.89 -7.47 19.40
N PRO A 339 2.89 -6.58 19.17
CA PRO A 339 4.32 -6.86 18.90
C PRO A 339 5.23 -6.92 20.12
N GLU A 340 4.70 -6.91 21.33
CA GLU A 340 5.49 -6.95 22.55
C GLU A 340 5.80 -8.40 22.95
N SER A 341 5.25 -8.89 24.06
CA SER A 341 5.42 -10.25 24.53
C SER A 341 4.22 -11.12 24.19
N TYR A 342 4.44 -12.29 23.64
CA TYR A 342 3.38 -13.23 23.28
C TYR A 342 3.78 -14.67 23.57
N GLU A 343 2.77 -15.51 23.81
CA GLU A 343 2.93 -16.96 23.97
C GLU A 343 2.79 -17.67 22.62
N THR A 344 3.42 -18.84 22.52
CA THR A 344 3.41 -19.68 21.32
C THR A 344 3.15 -21.14 21.68
N GLY A 345 2.96 -22.00 20.67
CA GLY A 345 2.70 -23.43 20.87
C GLY A 345 1.21 -23.81 20.79
N PHE A 346 0.34 -22.85 20.45
CA PHE A 346 -1.10 -23.09 20.30
C PHE A 346 -1.40 -23.77 18.96
N GLU A 347 -2.23 -24.80 18.99
CA GLU A 347 -2.65 -25.52 17.80
C GLU A 347 -3.51 -24.64 16.87
N ILE A 348 -3.26 -24.71 15.56
CA ILE A 348 -3.96 -23.97 14.53
C ILE A 348 -4.90 -24.93 13.80
N SER A 349 -6.20 -24.69 13.87
CA SER A 349 -7.25 -25.46 13.22
C SER A 349 -7.97 -24.66 12.14
N GLY A 350 -8.76 -25.36 11.30
CA GLY A 350 -9.57 -24.75 10.24
C GLY A 350 -8.84 -24.51 8.91
N LEU A 351 -7.54 -24.84 8.82
CA LEU A 351 -6.76 -24.70 7.58
C LEU A 351 -7.28 -25.58 6.43
N ASP A 352 -7.93 -26.69 6.75
CA ASP A 352 -8.56 -27.62 5.81
C ASP A 352 -9.92 -27.14 5.27
N THR A 353 -10.46 -26.07 5.83
CA THR A 353 -11.77 -25.49 5.44
C THR A 353 -11.64 -24.25 4.56
N ILE A 354 -10.41 -23.87 4.19
CA ILE A 354 -10.11 -22.69 3.38
C ILE A 354 -10.53 -22.94 1.92
N ASP A 355 -11.14 -21.93 1.31
CA ASP A 355 -11.53 -22.00 -0.09
C ASP A 355 -10.31 -22.15 -1.01
N PRO A 356 -10.35 -22.99 -2.05
CA PRO A 356 -9.22 -23.20 -2.96
C PRO A 356 -8.75 -21.94 -3.70
N SER A 357 -9.58 -20.91 -3.78
CA SER A 357 -9.25 -19.61 -4.38
C SER A 357 -8.53 -18.66 -3.41
N SER A 358 -8.49 -19.00 -2.12
CA SER A 358 -7.77 -18.24 -1.09
C SER A 358 -6.43 -18.89 -0.80
N MET A 359 -5.41 -18.08 -0.48
CA MET A 359 -4.08 -18.55 -0.10
C MET A 359 -3.84 -18.24 1.38
N VAL A 360 -3.25 -19.20 2.10
CA VAL A 360 -2.83 -19.04 3.50
C VAL A 360 -1.31 -19.14 3.56
N PHE A 361 -0.65 -18.02 3.83
CA PHE A 361 0.80 -17.98 3.95
C PHE A 361 1.21 -18.06 5.43
N HIS A 362 1.93 -19.11 5.77
CA HIS A 362 2.43 -19.37 7.12
C HIS A 362 3.64 -18.50 7.41
N GLY A 363 3.61 -17.81 8.56
CA GLY A 363 4.74 -17.09 9.14
C GLY A 363 5.28 -17.84 10.36
N GLY A 364 4.99 -17.33 11.55
CA GLY A 364 5.39 -17.95 12.82
C GLY A 364 4.61 -19.24 13.10
N THR A 365 4.89 -20.30 12.36
CA THR A 365 4.27 -21.61 12.54
C THR A 365 5.32 -22.73 12.52
N LYS A 366 5.06 -23.81 13.28
CA LYS A 366 5.89 -25.03 13.28
C LYS A 366 5.04 -26.25 12.98
N PRO A 367 5.55 -27.22 12.18
CA PRO A 367 4.91 -28.51 12.02
C PRO A 367 4.93 -29.28 13.34
N THR A 368 3.94 -30.14 13.55
CA THR A 368 3.87 -31.08 14.68
C THR A 368 3.77 -32.52 14.19
N ALA A 369 3.84 -33.49 15.12
CA ALA A 369 3.56 -34.87 14.78
C ALA A 369 2.07 -35.12 14.47
N SER A 370 1.18 -34.22 14.92
CA SER A 370 -0.23 -34.17 14.52
C SER A 370 -0.38 -33.45 13.17
N SER A 371 -1.55 -33.57 12.54
CA SER A 371 -1.81 -32.91 11.24
C SER A 371 -1.85 -31.38 11.32
N ASN A 372 -2.11 -30.82 12.50
CA ASN A 372 -2.25 -29.38 12.70
C ASN A 372 -0.94 -28.75 13.15
N PRO A 373 -0.51 -27.62 12.53
CA PRO A 373 0.65 -26.85 12.98
C PRO A 373 0.34 -26.09 14.27
N VAL A 374 1.41 -25.61 14.92
CA VAL A 374 1.30 -24.73 16.09
C VAL A 374 1.91 -23.36 15.83
N THR A 375 1.46 -22.36 16.59
CA THR A 375 2.05 -21.02 16.59
C THR A 375 3.49 -21.04 17.09
N SER A 376 4.37 -20.26 16.49
CA SER A 376 5.79 -20.14 16.87
C SER A 376 6.37 -18.73 16.73
N GLY A 377 5.51 -17.75 16.48
CA GLY A 377 5.92 -16.35 16.31
C GLY A 377 4.78 -15.36 16.54
N GLY A 378 5.07 -14.07 16.43
CA GLY A 378 4.11 -13.00 16.63
C GLY A 378 3.08 -12.93 15.51
N ARG A 379 3.52 -12.72 14.24
CA ARG A 379 2.68 -12.88 13.05
C ARG A 379 2.65 -14.34 12.65
N VAL A 380 1.48 -14.96 12.70
CA VAL A 380 1.31 -16.41 12.57
C VAL A 380 0.97 -16.81 11.13
N LEU A 381 -0.06 -16.19 10.57
CA LEU A 381 -0.57 -16.48 9.23
C LEU A 381 -0.95 -15.18 8.51
N THR A 382 -0.84 -15.19 7.18
CA THR A 382 -1.48 -14.19 6.32
C THR A 382 -2.48 -14.92 5.42
N VAL A 383 -3.76 -14.56 5.54
CA VAL A 383 -4.84 -15.11 4.68
C VAL A 383 -5.12 -14.12 3.58
N THR A 384 -5.01 -14.54 2.32
CA THR A 384 -5.22 -13.67 1.18
C THR A 384 -6.44 -14.06 0.36
N GLY A 385 -7.18 -13.05 -0.06
CA GLY A 385 -8.25 -13.16 -1.04
C GLY A 385 -7.93 -12.36 -2.30
N THR A 386 -8.40 -12.84 -3.45
CA THR A 386 -8.33 -12.13 -4.73
C THR A 386 -9.73 -11.87 -5.26
N GLY A 387 -9.89 -10.80 -6.03
CA GLY A 387 -11.14 -10.43 -6.64
C GLY A 387 -10.93 -9.44 -7.80
N SER A 388 -12.01 -9.06 -8.48
CA SER A 388 -11.97 -7.99 -9.48
C SER A 388 -11.89 -6.60 -8.83
N THR A 389 -12.28 -6.49 -7.55
CA THR A 389 -12.21 -5.30 -6.71
C THR A 389 -11.57 -5.59 -5.37
N LEU A 390 -11.09 -4.56 -4.66
CA LEU A 390 -10.58 -4.70 -3.30
C LEU A 390 -11.67 -5.16 -2.32
N ALA A 391 -12.93 -4.76 -2.53
CA ALA A 391 -14.06 -5.21 -1.72
C ALA A 391 -14.28 -6.72 -1.83
N GLU A 392 -14.28 -7.26 -3.05
CA GLU A 392 -14.37 -8.71 -3.28
C GLU A 392 -13.18 -9.45 -2.66
N ALA A 393 -11.96 -8.97 -2.91
CA ALA A 393 -10.74 -9.56 -2.36
C ALA A 393 -10.75 -9.55 -0.82
N SER A 394 -11.18 -8.44 -0.21
CA SER A 394 -11.33 -8.29 1.25
C SER A 394 -12.37 -9.25 1.81
N ALA A 395 -13.54 -9.35 1.19
CA ALA A 395 -14.59 -10.28 1.62
C ALA A 395 -14.10 -11.73 1.62
N VAL A 396 -13.37 -12.15 0.56
CA VAL A 396 -12.75 -13.49 0.48
C VAL A 396 -11.70 -13.69 1.58
N ALA A 397 -10.82 -12.71 1.81
CA ALA A 397 -9.79 -12.80 2.83
C ALA A 397 -10.39 -12.94 4.24
N TYR A 398 -11.39 -12.12 4.59
CA TYR A 398 -12.02 -12.15 5.92
C TYR A 398 -12.88 -13.39 6.15
N ASP A 399 -13.65 -13.84 5.15
CA ASP A 399 -14.42 -15.07 5.26
C ASP A 399 -13.51 -16.26 5.59
N ASN A 400 -12.40 -16.41 4.88
CA ASN A 400 -11.43 -17.46 5.13
C ASN A 400 -10.64 -17.25 6.44
N THR A 401 -10.30 -16.00 6.80
CA THR A 401 -9.68 -15.69 8.09
C THR A 401 -10.56 -16.14 9.26
N SER A 402 -11.89 -15.98 9.16
CA SER A 402 -12.85 -16.35 10.21
C SER A 402 -12.87 -17.85 10.53
N ARG A 403 -12.49 -18.69 9.58
CA ARG A 403 -12.49 -20.15 9.70
C ARG A 403 -11.26 -20.69 10.46
N ILE A 404 -10.18 -19.91 10.54
CA ILE A 404 -8.94 -20.30 11.22
C ILE A 404 -9.04 -19.96 12.70
N VAL A 405 -8.71 -20.91 13.56
CA VAL A 405 -8.81 -20.77 15.02
C VAL A 405 -7.52 -21.23 15.69
N PHE A 406 -6.98 -20.38 16.56
CA PHE A 406 -5.97 -20.73 17.56
C PHE A 406 -6.14 -19.83 18.79
N GLU A 407 -5.68 -20.27 19.96
CA GLU A 407 -5.82 -19.53 21.21
C GLU A 407 -5.05 -18.20 21.14
N GLY A 408 -5.70 -17.11 21.59
CA GLY A 408 -5.13 -15.78 21.56
C GLY A 408 -5.00 -15.17 20.16
N ARG A 409 -5.72 -15.67 19.16
CA ARG A 409 -5.69 -15.10 17.82
C ARG A 409 -6.20 -13.65 17.80
N TYR A 410 -5.41 -12.77 17.21
CA TYR A 410 -5.76 -11.39 16.93
C TYR A 410 -5.57 -11.06 15.44
N HIS A 411 -6.43 -10.27 14.85
CA HIS A 411 -6.30 -9.67 13.52
C HIS A 411 -7.08 -8.37 13.46
N ARG A 412 -6.69 -7.45 12.60
CA ARG A 412 -7.45 -6.22 12.32
C ARG A 412 -8.71 -6.55 11.53
N THR A 413 -9.75 -5.73 11.71
CA THR A 413 -11.05 -5.88 11.02
C THR A 413 -11.24 -4.87 9.89
N ASP A 414 -10.30 -3.93 9.73
CA ASP A 414 -10.37 -2.80 8.80
C ASP A 414 -9.39 -2.87 7.62
N ILE A 415 -8.70 -4.01 7.40
CA ILE A 415 -7.78 -4.16 6.26
C ILE A 415 -8.56 -4.06 4.95
N ALA A 416 -8.22 -3.07 4.14
CA ALA A 416 -8.92 -2.68 2.92
C ALA A 416 -10.43 -2.38 3.12
N ALA A 417 -10.89 -2.24 4.36
CA ALA A 417 -12.20 -1.69 4.66
C ALA A 417 -12.23 -0.22 4.21
N ASN A 418 -13.30 0.21 3.59
CA ASN A 418 -13.46 1.56 3.01
C ASN A 418 -12.53 1.89 1.81
N LEU A 419 -11.69 0.94 1.35
CA LEU A 419 -10.98 1.04 0.07
C LEU A 419 -11.75 0.33 -1.07
N GLY A 420 -12.72 -0.48 -0.70
CA GLY A 420 -13.54 -1.25 -1.60
C GLY A 420 -14.77 -0.49 -2.03
N ASP A 421 -14.61 0.60 -2.69
CA ASP A 421 -15.47 1.29 -3.63
C ASP A 421 -14.85 2.64 -4.02
N THR A 422 -13.53 2.66 -4.17
CA THR A 422 -12.94 3.67 -5.03
C THR A 422 -12.86 3.12 -6.47
N THR A 423 -13.96 2.72 -7.05
CA THR A 423 -14.33 3.36 -8.30
C THR A 423 -14.24 4.84 -7.94
N MET A 424 -13.28 5.56 -8.54
CA MET A 424 -13.13 6.99 -8.24
C MET A 424 -14.52 7.58 -8.35
N ALA A 425 -15.02 8.19 -7.27
CA ALA A 425 -16.35 8.75 -7.29
C ALA A 425 -16.43 9.70 -8.48
N LEU A 426 -17.22 9.36 -9.48
CA LEU A 426 -17.34 10.16 -10.69
C LEU A 426 -18.14 11.44 -10.43
N VAL A 427 -18.96 11.42 -9.40
CA VAL A 427 -19.85 12.54 -9.05
C VAL A 427 -19.65 12.96 -7.61
N ALA A 428 -19.47 14.26 -7.37
CA ALA A 428 -19.58 14.84 -6.05
C ALA A 428 -20.97 15.44 -5.84
N VAL A 429 -21.68 15.03 -4.80
CA VAL A 429 -22.96 15.59 -4.37
C VAL A 429 -22.73 16.54 -3.20
N LEU A 430 -22.82 17.83 -3.44
CA LEU A 430 -22.57 18.88 -2.46
C LEU A 430 -23.88 19.50 -1.96
N MET A 431 -23.96 19.79 -0.66
CA MET A 431 -25.13 20.49 -0.08
C MET A 431 -24.70 21.57 0.91
N GLY A 432 -25.46 22.68 0.92
CA GLY A 432 -25.14 23.85 1.75
C GLY A 432 -25.39 23.68 3.24
N SER A 433 -26.18 22.71 3.62
CA SER A 433 -26.58 22.42 5.01
C SER A 433 -26.94 20.94 5.17
N SER A 434 -26.76 20.40 6.38
CA SER A 434 -27.27 19.07 6.73
C SER A 434 -28.81 18.96 6.65
N SER A 435 -29.53 20.07 6.72
CA SER A 435 -30.99 20.12 6.50
C SER A 435 -31.40 19.79 5.06
N ASP A 436 -30.48 19.84 4.12
CA ASP A 436 -30.73 19.57 2.70
C ASP A 436 -30.58 18.06 2.38
N LYS A 437 -30.12 17.26 3.38
CA LYS A 437 -29.77 15.85 3.20
C LYS A 437 -30.94 15.01 2.69
N ASP A 438 -32.14 15.17 3.27
CA ASP A 438 -33.31 14.36 2.89
C ASP A 438 -33.70 14.60 1.42
N ALA A 439 -33.62 15.85 0.96
CA ALA A 439 -33.91 16.19 -0.44
C ALA A 439 -32.84 15.70 -1.40
N MET A 440 -31.57 15.77 -1.00
CA MET A 440 -30.42 15.34 -1.83
C MET A 440 -30.18 13.83 -1.77
N GLN A 441 -30.79 13.10 -0.83
CA GLN A 441 -30.75 11.63 -0.82
C GLN A 441 -31.31 11.02 -2.10
N GLU A 442 -32.35 11.62 -2.67
CA GLU A 442 -32.91 11.23 -3.96
C GLU A 442 -31.89 11.27 -5.10
N THR A 443 -30.89 12.17 -5.02
CA THR A 443 -29.78 12.22 -5.99
C THR A 443 -28.90 10.98 -5.83
N SER A 444 -28.50 10.66 -4.61
CA SER A 444 -27.66 9.50 -4.29
C SER A 444 -28.34 8.18 -4.68
N ASP A 445 -29.62 8.03 -4.38
CA ASP A 445 -30.39 6.83 -4.71
C ASP A 445 -30.43 6.58 -6.23
N VAL A 446 -30.62 7.64 -7.02
CA VAL A 446 -30.63 7.53 -8.49
C VAL A 446 -29.24 7.30 -9.06
N LEU A 447 -28.19 7.96 -8.52
CA LEU A 447 -26.81 7.69 -8.92
C LEU A 447 -26.44 6.22 -8.68
N GLY A 448 -26.76 5.68 -7.50
CA GLY A 448 -26.55 4.27 -7.20
C GLY A 448 -27.33 3.33 -8.15
N GLN A 449 -28.59 3.67 -8.48
CA GLN A 449 -29.38 2.93 -9.46
C GLN A 449 -28.75 2.93 -10.87
N MET A 450 -28.04 3.99 -11.23
CA MET A 450 -27.32 4.11 -12.52
C MET A 450 -25.93 3.47 -12.49
N GLY A 451 -25.48 2.93 -11.35
CA GLY A 451 -24.13 2.41 -11.17
C GLY A 451 -23.07 3.51 -11.19
N ILE A 452 -23.40 4.71 -10.71
CA ILE A 452 -22.49 5.85 -10.66
C ILE A 452 -21.99 6.03 -9.23
N GLU A 453 -20.72 5.78 -9.02
CA GLU A 453 -20.06 6.04 -7.75
C GLU A 453 -20.01 7.54 -7.46
N HIS A 454 -20.32 7.91 -6.21
CA HIS A 454 -20.41 9.30 -5.81
C HIS A 454 -20.06 9.50 -4.34
N VAL A 455 -19.58 10.69 -4.02
CA VAL A 455 -19.35 11.15 -2.65
C VAL A 455 -20.38 12.22 -2.29
N VAL A 456 -20.74 12.30 -1.01
CA VAL A 456 -21.69 13.26 -0.48
C VAL A 456 -21.03 14.13 0.57
N GLU A 457 -20.99 15.45 0.36
CA GLU A 457 -20.33 16.38 1.26
C GLU A 457 -21.23 17.56 1.64
N VAL A 458 -21.10 18.01 2.90
CA VAL A 458 -21.79 19.19 3.42
C VAL A 458 -20.80 20.34 3.53
N MET A 459 -21.03 21.41 2.77
CA MET A 459 -20.22 22.62 2.80
C MET A 459 -21.01 23.85 2.37
N SER A 460 -20.81 24.97 3.04
CA SER A 460 -21.56 26.18 2.80
C SER A 460 -20.74 27.26 2.12
N ALA A 461 -21.19 27.73 0.95
CA ALA A 461 -20.52 28.83 0.24
C ALA A 461 -20.42 30.12 1.08
N HIS A 462 -21.32 30.32 2.04
CA HIS A 462 -21.35 31.53 2.89
C HIS A 462 -20.66 31.36 4.22
N ARG A 463 -20.61 30.14 4.80
CA ARG A 463 -20.06 29.86 6.14
C ARG A 463 -18.65 29.25 6.11
N THR A 464 -18.32 28.53 5.03
CA THR A 464 -17.04 27.83 4.85
C THR A 464 -16.57 27.98 3.38
N PRO A 465 -16.40 29.23 2.88
CA PRO A 465 -16.08 29.49 1.47
C PRO A 465 -14.74 28.87 1.04
N GLU A 466 -13.74 28.87 1.93
CA GLU A 466 -12.44 28.26 1.67
C GLU A 466 -12.58 26.75 1.46
N LYS A 467 -13.32 26.04 2.30
CA LYS A 467 -13.58 24.61 2.12
C LYS A 467 -14.23 24.32 0.77
N VAL A 468 -15.16 25.16 0.31
CA VAL A 468 -15.82 25.01 -1.00
C VAL A 468 -14.83 25.23 -2.13
N LYS A 469 -13.95 26.24 -2.01
CA LYS A 469 -12.91 26.52 -2.99
C LYS A 469 -11.95 25.35 -3.12
N ASP A 470 -11.31 24.93 -2.00
CA ASP A 470 -10.32 23.85 -1.99
C ASP A 470 -10.91 22.54 -2.53
N TYR A 471 -12.18 22.26 -2.19
CA TYR A 471 -12.88 21.10 -2.68
C TYR A 471 -13.09 21.16 -4.21
N ALA A 472 -13.53 22.28 -4.74
CA ALA A 472 -13.83 22.44 -6.17
C ALA A 472 -12.56 22.45 -7.03
N GLU A 473 -11.47 23.08 -6.58
CA GLU A 473 -10.17 23.09 -7.24
C GLU A 473 -9.54 21.70 -7.31
N SER A 474 -9.60 20.92 -6.23
CA SER A 474 -9.02 19.57 -6.16
C SER A 474 -9.92 18.45 -6.69
N ALA A 475 -11.16 18.74 -7.05
CA ALA A 475 -12.16 17.72 -7.43
C ALA A 475 -11.70 16.86 -8.62
N ARG A 476 -11.12 17.48 -9.66
CA ARG A 476 -10.61 16.78 -10.84
C ARG A 476 -9.47 15.82 -10.49
N ASP A 477 -8.55 16.22 -9.65
CA ASP A 477 -7.39 15.41 -9.25
C ASP A 477 -7.80 14.21 -8.38
N ARG A 478 -8.99 14.29 -7.76
CA ARG A 478 -9.63 13.19 -7.03
C ARG A 478 -10.52 12.31 -7.92
N GLY A 479 -10.48 12.48 -9.25
CA GLY A 479 -11.23 11.67 -10.20
C GLY A 479 -12.69 12.06 -10.37
N ILE A 480 -13.17 13.15 -9.75
CA ILE A 480 -14.51 13.68 -9.97
C ILE A 480 -14.62 14.21 -11.41
N GLU A 481 -15.62 13.76 -12.13
CA GLU A 481 -15.91 14.20 -13.49
C GLU A 481 -17.09 15.17 -13.57
N LEU A 482 -17.94 15.22 -12.52
CA LEU A 482 -19.11 16.07 -12.45
C LEU A 482 -19.48 16.39 -11.01
N ILE A 483 -19.98 17.60 -10.75
CA ILE A 483 -20.45 18.02 -9.42
C ILE A 483 -21.95 18.33 -9.48
N ILE A 484 -22.73 17.77 -8.55
CA ILE A 484 -24.12 18.11 -8.29
C ILE A 484 -24.18 18.92 -6.99
N ALA A 485 -24.69 20.15 -7.03
CA ALA A 485 -24.75 21.02 -5.87
C ALA A 485 -26.19 21.44 -5.55
N GLY A 486 -26.70 21.03 -4.37
CA GLY A 486 -28.01 21.42 -3.86
C GLY A 486 -27.94 22.63 -2.93
N ALA A 487 -28.80 23.62 -3.15
CA ALA A 487 -28.87 24.79 -2.28
C ALA A 487 -30.26 25.44 -2.30
N GLY A 488 -30.65 25.99 -1.15
CA GLY A 488 -31.88 26.76 -0.98
C GLY A 488 -31.63 28.22 -0.63
N GLY A 489 -32.67 29.03 -0.58
CA GLY A 489 -32.59 30.46 -0.31
C GLY A 489 -31.75 31.20 -1.36
N SER A 490 -30.69 31.89 -0.93
CA SER A 490 -29.76 32.58 -1.85
C SER A 490 -28.98 31.65 -2.80
N ALA A 491 -29.03 30.34 -2.55
CA ALA A 491 -28.52 29.25 -3.38
C ALA A 491 -27.15 29.50 -4.05
N GLY A 492 -26.22 30.09 -3.28
CA GLY A 492 -24.90 30.49 -3.80
C GLY A 492 -23.93 29.31 -4.09
N LEU A 493 -24.16 28.14 -3.47
CA LEU A 493 -23.20 27.01 -3.55
C LEU A 493 -22.92 26.56 -4.99
N PRO A 494 -23.89 26.29 -5.88
CA PRO A 494 -23.60 25.83 -7.24
C PRO A 494 -22.77 26.85 -8.04
N GLY A 495 -23.09 28.14 -7.93
CA GLY A 495 -22.36 29.21 -8.62
C GLY A 495 -20.93 29.39 -8.11
N VAL A 496 -20.73 29.30 -6.79
CA VAL A 496 -19.40 29.37 -6.17
C VAL A 496 -18.55 28.16 -6.60
N VAL A 497 -19.09 26.94 -6.55
CA VAL A 497 -18.40 25.74 -7.04
C VAL A 497 -17.99 25.92 -8.50
N ALA A 498 -18.92 26.34 -9.37
CA ALA A 498 -18.63 26.53 -10.79
C ALA A 498 -17.55 27.59 -11.08
N SER A 499 -17.33 28.52 -10.16
CA SER A 499 -16.27 29.54 -10.30
C SER A 499 -14.85 29.01 -10.01
N TRP A 500 -14.75 27.87 -9.30
CA TRP A 500 -13.47 27.28 -8.90
C TRP A 500 -13.10 25.99 -9.62
N THR A 501 -13.97 25.50 -10.53
CA THR A 501 -13.70 24.28 -11.30
C THR A 501 -14.10 24.44 -12.77
N THR A 502 -13.46 23.64 -13.63
CA THR A 502 -13.88 23.50 -15.03
C THR A 502 -14.70 22.22 -15.27
N LEU A 503 -15.02 21.47 -14.20
CA LEU A 503 -15.93 20.33 -14.29
C LEU A 503 -17.37 20.79 -14.52
N PRO A 504 -18.22 19.99 -15.19
CA PRO A 504 -19.64 20.26 -15.27
C PRO A 504 -20.27 20.38 -13.88
N VAL A 505 -21.06 21.44 -13.65
CA VAL A 505 -21.81 21.65 -12.41
C VAL A 505 -23.30 21.63 -12.68
N ILE A 506 -24.04 20.76 -11.97
CA ILE A 506 -25.50 20.69 -12.00
C ILE A 506 -26.02 21.26 -10.68
N GLY A 507 -26.85 22.28 -10.74
CA GLY A 507 -27.46 22.93 -9.60
C GLY A 507 -28.88 22.45 -9.33
N VAL A 508 -29.17 22.09 -8.08
CA VAL A 508 -30.49 21.67 -7.60
C VAL A 508 -31.09 22.75 -6.71
N PRO A 509 -32.09 23.48 -7.15
CA PRO A 509 -32.81 24.43 -6.30
C PRO A 509 -33.62 23.72 -5.23
N LEU A 510 -33.40 24.06 -3.94
CA LEU A 510 -34.11 23.45 -2.83
C LEU A 510 -35.17 24.40 -2.22
N PRO A 511 -36.37 23.91 -1.85
CA PRO A 511 -37.47 24.73 -1.37
C PRO A 511 -37.37 25.01 0.15
N THR A 512 -36.22 25.49 0.61
CA THR A 512 -35.90 25.68 2.04
C THR A 512 -36.16 27.12 2.55
N SER A 513 -36.71 27.99 1.69
CA SER A 513 -37.10 29.37 2.04
C SER A 513 -38.61 29.58 1.98
N ASP A 514 -39.11 30.74 2.44
CA ASP A 514 -40.50 31.14 2.35
C ASP A 514 -40.97 31.26 0.88
N LEU A 515 -40.06 31.47 -0.06
CA LEU A 515 -40.32 31.53 -1.50
C LEU A 515 -40.34 30.13 -2.17
N LYS A 516 -40.28 29.05 -1.35
CA LYS A 516 -40.46 27.66 -1.79
C LYS A 516 -39.57 27.26 -2.98
N GLY A 517 -38.34 27.79 -3.02
CA GLY A 517 -37.31 27.45 -4.00
C GLY A 517 -37.35 28.26 -5.32
N VAL A 518 -38.25 29.22 -5.49
CA VAL A 518 -38.26 30.13 -6.65
C VAL A 518 -37.04 31.04 -6.62
N ASP A 519 -36.66 31.53 -5.46
CA ASP A 519 -35.44 32.27 -5.20
C ASP A 519 -34.18 31.46 -5.55
N ALA A 520 -34.11 30.22 -5.08
CA ALA A 520 -33.03 29.32 -5.40
C ALA A 520 -32.94 29.02 -6.92
N LEU A 521 -34.08 28.80 -7.57
CA LEU A 521 -34.13 28.57 -9.00
C LEU A 521 -33.55 29.75 -9.79
N TYR A 522 -33.96 30.99 -9.46
CA TYR A 522 -33.43 32.17 -10.15
C TYR A 522 -31.94 32.39 -9.86
N ALA A 523 -31.50 32.17 -8.62
CA ALA A 523 -30.10 32.34 -8.24
C ALA A 523 -29.17 31.35 -8.98
N ILE A 524 -29.61 30.11 -9.17
CA ILE A 524 -28.82 29.06 -9.85
C ILE A 524 -28.89 29.23 -11.38
N ALA A 525 -30.03 29.62 -11.94
CA ALA A 525 -30.20 29.76 -13.38
C ALA A 525 -29.51 31.00 -13.97
N GLN A 526 -29.39 32.09 -13.21
CA GLN A 526 -28.88 33.41 -13.68
C GLN A 526 -27.36 33.52 -13.52
N MET A 527 -26.62 32.55 -14.06
CA MET A 527 -25.15 32.58 -14.06
C MET A 527 -24.59 33.48 -15.16
N PRO A 528 -23.44 34.16 -14.91
CA PRO A 528 -22.81 35.00 -15.93
C PRO A 528 -22.25 34.16 -17.09
N PRO A 529 -22.15 34.73 -18.30
CA PRO A 529 -21.50 34.06 -19.43
C PRO A 529 -20.08 33.62 -19.10
N GLY A 530 -19.74 32.34 -19.39
CA GLY A 530 -18.46 31.74 -19.15
C GLY A 530 -18.37 30.89 -17.85
N ILE A 531 -19.32 31.02 -16.92
CA ILE A 531 -19.42 30.21 -15.71
C ILE A 531 -20.80 29.54 -15.65
N PRO A 532 -21.07 28.52 -16.47
CA PRO A 532 -22.39 27.91 -16.54
C PRO A 532 -22.68 26.97 -15.39
N VAL A 533 -23.93 26.91 -14.92
CA VAL A 533 -24.48 25.86 -14.07
C VAL A 533 -25.71 25.29 -14.73
N ALA A 534 -25.77 23.98 -14.93
CA ALA A 534 -26.96 23.31 -15.47
C ALA A 534 -28.04 23.24 -14.37
N CYS A 535 -29.01 24.18 -14.39
CA CYS A 535 -30.09 24.22 -13.43
C CYS A 535 -31.19 23.22 -13.78
N VAL A 536 -31.65 22.41 -12.82
CA VAL A 536 -32.72 21.43 -12.96
C VAL A 536 -33.98 21.87 -12.18
N ALA A 537 -34.98 20.98 -12.06
CA ALA A 537 -36.22 21.28 -11.35
C ALA A 537 -36.03 21.56 -9.85
N VAL A 538 -37.03 22.14 -9.20
CA VAL A 538 -36.99 22.44 -7.76
C VAL A 538 -37.32 21.20 -6.93
N GLY A 539 -36.61 21.01 -5.79
CA GLY A 539 -36.87 19.98 -4.80
C GLY A 539 -36.54 18.57 -5.27
N SER A 540 -37.28 17.57 -4.83
CA SER A 540 -37.00 16.15 -5.08
C SER A 540 -36.97 15.77 -6.58
N TRP A 541 -37.80 16.41 -7.40
CA TRP A 541 -37.74 16.23 -8.83
C TRP A 541 -36.44 16.74 -9.42
N GLY A 542 -35.93 17.85 -8.91
CA GLY A 542 -34.63 18.40 -9.30
C GLY A 542 -33.48 17.48 -8.87
N ALA A 543 -33.53 17.01 -7.66
CA ALA A 543 -32.52 16.08 -7.11
C ALA A 543 -32.38 14.80 -7.98
N ARG A 544 -33.52 14.19 -8.35
CA ARG A 544 -33.54 13.01 -9.25
C ARG A 544 -33.07 13.33 -10.66
N ASN A 545 -33.54 14.45 -11.22
CA ASN A 545 -33.18 14.86 -12.59
C ASN A 545 -31.69 15.23 -12.68
N ALA A 546 -31.09 15.76 -11.63
CA ALA A 546 -29.66 16.03 -11.57
C ALA A 546 -28.83 14.74 -11.74
N ALA A 547 -29.23 13.66 -11.08
CA ALA A 547 -28.58 12.36 -11.21
C ALA A 547 -28.78 11.74 -12.61
N PHE A 548 -29.97 11.84 -13.20
CA PHE A 548 -30.19 11.39 -14.57
C PHE A 548 -29.42 12.21 -15.60
N LEU A 549 -29.30 13.52 -15.41
CA LEU A 549 -28.49 14.37 -16.28
C LEU A 549 -26.99 14.03 -16.13
N ALA A 550 -26.54 13.74 -14.92
CA ALA A 550 -25.19 13.23 -14.69
C ALA A 550 -24.95 11.91 -15.42
N ALA A 551 -25.91 10.97 -15.37
CA ALA A 551 -25.81 9.70 -16.10
C ALA A 551 -25.72 9.91 -17.62
N GLN A 552 -26.44 10.88 -18.17
CA GLN A 552 -26.36 11.23 -19.62
C GLN A 552 -25.01 11.82 -20.00
N ILE A 553 -24.47 12.72 -19.17
CA ILE A 553 -23.15 13.35 -19.40
C ILE A 553 -22.04 12.30 -19.31
N LEU A 554 -22.02 11.53 -18.24
CA LEU A 554 -21.00 10.50 -18.00
C LEU A 554 -21.11 9.34 -18.98
N GLY A 555 -22.31 8.97 -19.41
CA GLY A 555 -22.56 7.92 -20.39
C GLY A 555 -21.88 8.16 -21.75
N ILE A 556 -21.52 9.41 -22.08
CA ILE A 556 -20.71 9.72 -23.27
C ILE A 556 -19.33 9.06 -23.21
N LYS A 557 -18.76 8.96 -22.02
CA LYS A 557 -17.43 8.41 -21.75
C LYS A 557 -17.48 6.98 -21.17
N HIS A 558 -18.53 6.65 -20.42
CA HIS A 558 -18.68 5.41 -19.65
C HIS A 558 -19.84 4.57 -20.22
N PRO A 559 -19.57 3.57 -21.10
CA PRO A 559 -20.61 2.80 -21.80
C PRO A 559 -21.56 2.03 -20.86
N GLU A 560 -21.10 1.60 -19.69
CA GLU A 560 -21.91 0.90 -18.69
C GLU A 560 -22.97 1.83 -18.08
N ILE A 561 -22.63 3.10 -17.81
CA ILE A 561 -23.58 4.11 -17.32
C ILE A 561 -24.64 4.40 -18.40
N GLN A 562 -24.21 4.55 -19.65
CA GLN A 562 -25.14 4.71 -20.77
C GLN A 562 -26.12 3.54 -20.87
N LYS A 563 -25.63 2.32 -20.78
CA LYS A 563 -26.45 1.10 -20.82
C LYS A 563 -27.48 1.07 -19.69
N ASN A 564 -27.08 1.40 -18.45
CA ASN A 564 -27.99 1.44 -17.30
C ASN A 564 -29.06 2.50 -17.48
N TYR A 565 -28.71 3.68 -18.00
CA TYR A 565 -29.65 4.74 -18.27
C TYR A 565 -30.65 4.36 -19.41
N ASP A 566 -30.20 3.72 -20.50
CA ASP A 566 -31.05 3.23 -21.57
C ASP A 566 -32.05 2.18 -21.06
N GLN A 567 -31.60 1.23 -20.24
CA GLN A 567 -32.47 0.24 -19.59
C GLN A 567 -33.55 0.90 -18.71
N TYR A 568 -33.18 1.91 -17.94
CA TYR A 568 -34.12 2.69 -17.14
C TYR A 568 -35.16 3.37 -18.02
N ARG A 569 -34.72 4.03 -19.12
CA ARG A 569 -35.62 4.72 -20.10
C ARG A 569 -36.57 3.76 -20.79
N ASP A 570 -36.13 2.57 -21.15
CA ASP A 570 -36.97 1.54 -21.74
C ASP A 570 -38.04 1.03 -20.76
N GLY A 571 -37.68 0.90 -19.49
CA GLY A 571 -38.63 0.58 -18.43
C GLY A 571 -39.73 1.63 -18.22
N LEU A 572 -39.48 2.91 -18.55
CA LEU A 572 -40.51 3.94 -18.49
C LEU A 572 -41.57 3.80 -19.63
N LYS A 573 -41.18 3.24 -20.77
CA LYS A 573 -42.12 3.04 -21.92
C LYS A 573 -43.12 1.92 -21.65
N SER A 574 -42.83 1.04 -20.70
CA SER A 574 -43.67 -0.11 -20.33
C SER A 574 -44.63 0.19 -19.17
N ARG A 575 -44.56 1.39 -18.59
CA ARG A 575 -45.50 1.89 -17.58
C ARG A 575 -46.60 2.75 -18.21
#